data_a047d9e3df089ea97b9b56db72ad20e5
#
_entry.id   a047d9e3df089ea97b9b56db72ad20e5
#
_cell.length_a   1.000
_cell.length_b   1.000
_cell.length_c   1.000
_cell.angle_alpha   90.00
_cell.angle_beta   90.00
_cell.angle_gamma   90.00
#
_symmetry.space_group_name_H-M   'P 1'
#
loop_
_entity.id
_entity.type
_entity.pdbx_description
1 polymer ?
#
loop_
_entity_poly.entity_id
_entity_poly.type
_entity_poly.pdbx_seq_one_letter_code
_entity_poly.pdbx_strand_id
1 'polypeptide(L)'
;MSLDGATLAALDWARELLVAETWPAWVAAAHAPPAGDAPDIASLLVYDPTHGVRRLLSGEGEVATGGSPAFVDGLASRAPELVAIQDAWSGPYRAADHGLLFPPAAAASHVLILPLRRSGRLVGVYSVAGRGGPPRLAGLDPGLLAHLGAVIAASAERLVDRARLLRAGQPDTLTGWNPARYLQARLAEEIARCQRHGDSVACVVVDVDGLHAVNERHGQSVGDRALVEIAARIEAQLRTSDAAARLASDEFAVVLPQTDSAGALPLARRVLDAVSRTPVDIGDGLQLPFTVSVGIAALEPARGIDRTQLAEQLLAEAVAALARAKQRGGSVEISG
;
A
#
# COMPACT_ATOMS: atom_id res chain seq x y z
N MET A 1 -42.22 -7.60 -11.08
CA MET A 1 -42.07 -6.57 -10.03
C MET A 1 -41.18 -5.50 -10.63
N SER A 2 -41.74 -4.33 -10.97
CA SER A 2 -40.97 -3.22 -11.55
C SER A 2 -40.26 -2.50 -10.42
N LEU A 3 -38.95 -2.28 -10.55
CA LEU A 3 -38.22 -1.41 -9.62
C LEU A 3 -38.70 0.02 -9.77
N ASP A 4 -38.80 0.77 -8.66
CA ASP A 4 -39.14 2.18 -8.73
C ASP A 4 -37.97 3.02 -9.31
N GLY A 5 -38.30 4.25 -9.74
CA GLY A 5 -37.28 5.11 -10.37
C GLY A 5 -36.15 5.54 -9.43
N ALA A 6 -36.37 5.56 -8.11
CA ALA A 6 -35.34 5.89 -7.13
C ALA A 6 -34.35 4.75 -6.96
N THR A 7 -34.85 3.53 -6.91
CA THR A 7 -34.02 2.31 -6.85
C THR A 7 -33.15 2.16 -8.11
N LEU A 8 -33.73 2.38 -9.30
CA LEU A 8 -32.99 2.31 -10.57
C LEU A 8 -31.86 3.36 -10.61
N ALA A 9 -32.16 4.60 -10.25
CA ALA A 9 -31.16 5.68 -10.21
C ALA A 9 -30.02 5.38 -9.22
N ALA A 10 -30.33 4.78 -8.06
CA ALA A 10 -29.34 4.39 -7.07
C ALA A 10 -28.43 3.25 -7.58
N LEU A 11 -28.97 2.28 -8.31
CA LEU A 11 -28.18 1.19 -8.90
C LEU A 11 -27.30 1.67 -10.04
N ASP A 12 -27.79 2.58 -10.89
CA ASP A 12 -26.98 3.20 -11.96
C ASP A 12 -25.82 4.00 -11.38
N TRP A 13 -26.08 4.78 -10.34
CA TRP A 13 -25.02 5.50 -9.60
C TRP A 13 -24.01 4.56 -8.96
N ALA A 14 -24.45 3.48 -8.33
CA ALA A 14 -23.54 2.46 -7.78
C ALA A 14 -22.65 1.84 -8.86
N ARG A 15 -23.18 1.64 -10.07
CA ARG A 15 -22.42 1.17 -11.23
C ARG A 15 -21.34 2.17 -11.65
N GLU A 16 -21.62 3.48 -11.65
CA GLU A 16 -20.64 4.52 -11.95
C GLU A 16 -19.46 4.46 -10.97
N LEU A 17 -19.72 4.28 -9.68
CA LEU A 17 -18.68 4.10 -8.66
C LEU A 17 -17.82 2.84 -8.89
N LEU A 18 -18.45 1.75 -9.33
CA LEU A 18 -17.75 0.50 -9.61
C LEU A 18 -16.85 0.56 -10.85
N VAL A 19 -17.22 1.34 -11.86
CA VAL A 19 -16.44 1.44 -13.12
C VAL A 19 -15.41 2.58 -13.09
N ALA A 20 -15.44 3.46 -12.11
CA ALA A 20 -14.46 4.53 -11.99
C ALA A 20 -13.04 3.96 -11.89
N GLU A 21 -12.14 4.40 -12.76
CA GLU A 21 -10.78 3.87 -12.85
C GLU A 21 -9.75 4.67 -12.05
N THR A 22 -10.06 5.91 -11.70
CA THR A 22 -9.17 6.81 -10.95
C THR A 22 -9.88 7.35 -9.72
N TRP A 23 -9.09 7.72 -8.69
CA TRP A 23 -9.62 8.32 -7.49
C TRP A 23 -10.39 9.62 -7.75
N PRO A 24 -9.90 10.58 -8.56
CA PRO A 24 -10.66 11.77 -8.90
C PRO A 24 -12.01 11.50 -9.57
N ALA A 25 -12.06 10.57 -10.52
CA ALA A 25 -13.31 10.19 -11.19
C ALA A 25 -14.31 9.56 -10.21
N TRP A 26 -13.83 8.70 -9.32
CA TRP A 26 -14.65 8.09 -8.28
C TRP A 26 -15.18 9.12 -7.29
N VAL A 27 -14.36 10.07 -6.84
CA VAL A 27 -14.77 11.16 -5.95
C VAL A 27 -15.84 12.03 -6.63
N ALA A 28 -15.67 12.37 -7.91
CA ALA A 28 -16.67 13.13 -8.66
C ALA A 28 -18.03 12.39 -8.73
N ALA A 29 -18.01 11.09 -9.02
CA ALA A 29 -19.22 10.26 -9.02
C ALA A 29 -19.84 10.15 -7.62
N ALA A 30 -19.03 9.99 -6.57
CA ALA A 30 -19.50 9.93 -5.18
C ALA A 30 -20.18 11.25 -4.74
N HIS A 31 -19.74 12.40 -5.25
CA HIS A 31 -20.34 13.71 -4.97
C HIS A 31 -21.57 14.01 -5.83
N ALA A 32 -21.96 13.16 -6.75
CA ALA A 32 -23.13 13.30 -7.60
C ALA A 32 -24.16 12.16 -7.34
N PRO A 33 -24.63 11.97 -6.08
CA PRO A 33 -25.65 10.97 -5.82
C PRO A 33 -26.96 11.31 -6.54
N PRO A 34 -27.84 10.33 -6.77
CA PRO A 34 -29.17 10.60 -7.32
C PRO A 34 -29.91 11.65 -6.50
N ALA A 35 -30.10 12.83 -7.06
CA ALA A 35 -30.72 13.95 -6.38
C ALA A 35 -32.24 13.93 -6.52
N GLY A 36 -32.94 14.57 -5.56
CA GLY A 36 -34.37 14.89 -5.64
C GLY A 36 -34.61 16.23 -6.37
N ASP A 37 -35.73 16.89 -6.06
CA ASP A 37 -36.09 18.19 -6.63
C ASP A 37 -35.13 19.33 -6.23
N ALA A 38 -34.40 19.18 -5.11
CA ALA A 38 -33.33 20.06 -4.69
C ALA A 38 -31.99 19.31 -4.73
N PRO A 39 -30.87 20.01 -5.03
CA PRO A 39 -29.56 19.36 -5.08
C PRO A 39 -29.14 18.89 -3.69
N ASP A 40 -28.95 17.59 -3.55
CA ASP A 40 -28.34 16.96 -2.38
C ASP A 40 -26.85 17.27 -2.30
N ILE A 41 -26.30 17.31 -1.11
CA ILE A 41 -24.87 17.52 -0.87
C ILE A 41 -24.28 16.21 -0.35
N ALA A 42 -23.28 15.67 -1.03
CA ALA A 42 -22.58 14.50 -0.55
C ALA A 42 -21.30 14.87 0.23
N SER A 43 -20.96 14.05 1.18
CA SER A 43 -19.71 14.10 1.94
C SER A 43 -19.16 12.70 2.14
N LEU A 44 -17.84 12.57 1.99
CA LEU A 44 -17.11 11.36 2.25
C LEU A 44 -16.05 11.61 3.33
N LEU A 45 -16.08 10.81 4.36
CA LEU A 45 -15.10 10.82 5.43
C LEU A 45 -14.38 9.47 5.42
N VAL A 46 -13.06 9.49 5.28
CA VAL A 46 -12.21 8.31 5.23
C VAL A 46 -11.40 8.21 6.51
N TYR A 47 -11.48 7.06 7.19
CA TYR A 47 -10.66 6.80 8.37
C TYR A 47 -9.24 6.39 7.94
N ASP A 48 -8.26 7.25 8.23
CA ASP A 48 -6.86 7.08 7.81
C ASP A 48 -5.89 7.41 8.97
N PRO A 49 -5.81 6.55 10.01
CA PRO A 49 -5.05 6.81 11.23
C PRO A 49 -3.54 6.96 11.03
N THR A 50 -3.02 6.47 9.91
CA THR A 50 -1.60 6.53 9.56
C THR A 50 -1.26 7.56 8.48
N HIS A 51 -2.26 8.30 8.01
CA HIS A 51 -2.17 9.17 6.83
C HIS A 51 -1.66 8.45 5.56
N GLY A 52 -1.75 7.11 5.55
CA GLY A 52 -1.25 6.26 4.47
C GLY A 52 -2.09 6.38 3.20
N VAL A 53 -3.41 6.37 3.35
CA VAL A 53 -4.35 6.49 2.21
C VAL A 53 -4.24 7.87 1.59
N ARG A 54 -4.26 8.94 2.39
CA ARG A 54 -4.11 10.31 1.92
C ARG A 54 -2.81 10.50 1.12
N ARG A 55 -1.67 10.07 1.69
CA ARG A 55 -0.36 10.14 0.99
C ARG A 55 -0.33 9.33 -0.29
N LEU A 56 -1.00 8.19 -0.30
CA LEU A 56 -1.09 7.30 -1.46
C LEU A 56 -1.85 7.97 -2.61
N LEU A 57 -2.97 8.62 -2.31
CA LEU A 57 -3.86 9.21 -3.31
C LEU A 57 -3.45 10.63 -3.73
N SER A 58 -2.62 11.34 -2.97
CA SER A 58 -2.14 12.69 -3.30
C SER A 58 -1.37 12.82 -4.62
N GLY A 59 -0.90 11.71 -5.20
CA GLY A 59 -0.25 11.68 -6.52
C GLY A 59 -1.20 11.55 -7.71
N GLU A 60 -2.50 11.30 -7.49
CA GLU A 60 -3.49 11.14 -8.57
C GLU A 60 -4.25 12.43 -8.92
N GLY A 61 -3.90 13.55 -8.28
CA GLY A 61 -4.56 14.85 -8.44
C GLY A 61 -5.42 15.23 -7.24
N GLU A 62 -5.40 16.51 -6.87
CA GLU A 62 -6.27 17.05 -5.82
C GLU A 62 -7.68 17.23 -6.36
N VAL A 63 -8.62 16.43 -5.85
CA VAL A 63 -10.05 16.71 -5.99
C VAL A 63 -10.62 16.93 -4.59
N ALA A 64 -10.43 18.12 -4.07
CA ALA A 64 -11.14 18.60 -2.90
C ALA A 64 -12.27 19.52 -3.35
N THR A 65 -13.47 18.99 -3.50
CA THR A 65 -14.69 19.78 -3.65
C THR A 65 -15.25 20.05 -2.25
N GLY A 66 -15.13 21.30 -1.78
CA GLY A 66 -15.76 21.71 -0.52
C GLY A 66 -15.28 21.01 0.75
N GLY A 67 -14.03 20.48 0.80
CA GLY A 67 -13.48 19.79 1.96
C GLY A 67 -13.73 18.27 2.03
N SER A 68 -14.35 17.70 1.01
CA SER A 68 -14.58 16.26 0.89
C SER A 68 -13.82 15.69 -0.34
N PRO A 69 -13.19 14.50 -0.26
CA PRO A 69 -13.14 13.62 0.92
C PRO A 69 -12.28 14.18 2.06
N ALA A 70 -12.76 14.04 3.29
CA ALA A 70 -12.01 14.37 4.49
C ALA A 70 -11.33 13.11 5.03
N PHE A 71 -10.00 13.17 5.28
CA PHE A 71 -9.26 12.09 5.89
C PHE A 71 -9.08 12.37 7.38
N VAL A 72 -9.47 11.44 8.23
CA VAL A 72 -9.43 11.59 9.69
C VAL A 72 -8.65 10.47 10.35
N ASP A 73 -7.81 10.82 11.30
CA ASP A 73 -6.93 9.92 12.07
C ASP A 73 -7.57 9.42 13.36
N GLY A 74 -8.51 10.16 13.94
CA GLY A 74 -9.14 9.88 15.22
C GLY A 74 -10.66 10.01 15.18
N LEU A 75 -11.35 9.16 14.40
CA LEU A 75 -12.82 9.25 14.28
C LEU A 75 -13.53 9.05 15.62
N ALA A 76 -13.06 8.11 16.45
CA ALA A 76 -13.69 7.82 17.75
C ALA A 76 -13.59 8.98 18.77
N SER A 77 -12.54 9.80 18.68
CA SER A 77 -12.38 10.98 19.54
C SER A 77 -13.07 12.23 19.01
N ARG A 78 -13.27 12.33 17.69
CA ARG A 78 -13.82 13.53 17.02
C ARG A 78 -15.31 13.44 16.73
N ALA A 79 -15.82 12.24 16.55
CA ALA A 79 -17.22 11.95 16.21
C ALA A 79 -17.60 10.52 16.68
N PRO A 80 -17.67 10.29 18.01
CA PRO A 80 -17.99 8.97 18.58
C PRO A 80 -19.38 8.48 18.15
N GLU A 81 -20.32 9.39 17.92
CA GLU A 81 -21.66 9.11 17.40
C GLU A 81 -21.62 8.45 16.02
N LEU A 82 -20.72 8.86 15.13
CA LEU A 82 -20.56 8.25 13.80
C LEU A 82 -20.00 6.83 13.88
N VAL A 83 -19.14 6.56 14.86
CA VAL A 83 -18.60 5.21 15.09
C VAL A 83 -19.66 4.25 15.61
N ALA A 84 -20.62 4.76 16.40
CA ALA A 84 -21.70 3.98 16.97
C ALA A 84 -22.74 3.53 15.93
N ILE A 85 -22.83 4.20 14.77
CA ILE A 85 -23.78 3.85 13.70
C ILE A 85 -23.36 2.51 13.08
N GLN A 86 -24.21 1.49 13.21
CA GLN A 86 -23.96 0.16 12.64
C GLN A 86 -24.57 0.01 11.24
N ASP A 87 -25.78 0.54 11.05
CA ASP A 87 -26.57 0.47 9.83
C ASP A 87 -26.77 1.87 9.23
N ALA A 88 -27.40 1.95 8.07
CA ALA A 88 -27.80 3.23 7.48
C ALA A 88 -28.73 4.00 8.44
N TRP A 89 -28.41 5.27 8.66
CA TRP A 89 -29.22 6.15 9.52
C TRP A 89 -29.65 7.39 8.75
N SER A 90 -30.89 7.80 8.93
CA SER A 90 -31.41 9.05 8.38
C SER A 90 -32.23 9.83 9.40
N GLY A 91 -32.04 11.15 9.43
CA GLY A 91 -32.73 12.02 10.38
C GLY A 91 -32.41 13.51 10.17
N PRO A 92 -32.94 14.38 11.06
CA PRO A 92 -32.69 15.81 10.99
C PRO A 92 -31.21 16.14 11.20
N TYR A 93 -30.71 17.12 10.46
CA TYR A 93 -29.34 17.64 10.65
C TYR A 93 -29.20 18.30 12.02
N ARG A 94 -28.10 17.99 12.72
CA ARG A 94 -27.69 18.62 13.98
C ARG A 94 -26.21 19.00 13.88
N ALA A 95 -25.90 20.30 14.01
CA ALA A 95 -24.53 20.77 13.86
C ALA A 95 -23.54 20.13 14.88
N ALA A 96 -24.03 19.84 16.10
CA ALA A 96 -23.22 19.17 17.13
C ALA A 96 -22.77 17.76 16.73
N ASP A 97 -23.64 16.99 16.07
CA ASP A 97 -23.43 15.58 15.75
C ASP A 97 -22.88 15.41 14.32
N HIS A 98 -23.25 16.29 13.39
CA HIS A 98 -22.99 16.14 11.96
C HIS A 98 -22.07 17.21 11.38
N GLY A 99 -21.52 18.11 12.22
CA GLY A 99 -20.67 19.24 11.77
C GLY A 99 -19.36 18.80 11.13
N LEU A 100 -18.87 17.59 11.44
CA LEU A 100 -17.71 17.01 10.78
C LEU A 100 -18.00 16.58 9.34
N LEU A 101 -19.24 16.19 9.04
CA LEU A 101 -19.69 15.75 7.72
C LEU A 101 -20.07 16.93 6.84
N PHE A 102 -20.78 17.92 7.41
CA PHE A 102 -21.30 19.08 6.71
C PHE A 102 -21.10 20.36 7.56
N PRO A 103 -20.38 21.37 7.04
CA PRO A 103 -20.27 22.63 7.74
C PRO A 103 -21.63 23.34 7.81
N PRO A 104 -21.87 24.22 8.80
CA PRO A 104 -23.16 24.93 8.95
C PRO A 104 -23.57 25.71 7.69
N ALA A 105 -22.61 26.20 6.91
CA ALA A 105 -22.85 26.88 5.63
C ALA A 105 -23.50 25.99 4.55
N ALA A 106 -23.53 24.66 4.75
CA ALA A 106 -24.18 23.73 3.82
C ALA A 106 -25.71 23.85 3.83
N ALA A 107 -26.31 24.49 4.86
CA ALA A 107 -27.75 24.66 5.02
C ALA A 107 -28.52 23.32 4.97
N ALA A 108 -27.94 22.25 5.51
CA ALA A 108 -28.54 20.93 5.57
C ALA A 108 -29.73 20.92 6.51
N SER A 109 -30.85 20.31 6.11
CA SER A 109 -32.02 20.08 6.97
C SER A 109 -32.14 18.65 7.45
N HIS A 110 -31.78 17.69 6.59
CA HIS A 110 -31.76 16.25 6.86
C HIS A 110 -30.48 15.62 6.37
N VAL A 111 -30.09 14.51 7.00
CA VAL A 111 -28.87 13.76 6.65
C VAL A 111 -29.19 12.27 6.55
N LEU A 112 -28.66 11.62 5.54
CA LEU A 112 -28.50 10.19 5.44
C LEU A 112 -27.02 9.86 5.70
N ILE A 113 -26.75 8.88 6.55
CA ILE A 113 -25.39 8.41 6.89
C ILE A 113 -25.30 6.92 6.56
N LEU A 114 -24.34 6.56 5.72
CA LEU A 114 -24.02 5.19 5.37
C LEU A 114 -22.63 4.87 5.96
N PRO A 115 -22.55 4.00 6.99
CA PRO A 115 -21.28 3.56 7.52
C PRO A 115 -20.58 2.66 6.50
N LEU A 116 -19.36 3.02 6.12
CA LEU A 116 -18.56 2.24 5.20
C LEU A 116 -17.75 1.21 6.00
N ARG A 117 -18.13 -0.06 5.88
CA ARG A 117 -17.52 -1.15 6.65
C ARG A 117 -16.86 -2.18 5.75
N ARG A 118 -15.73 -2.69 6.22
CA ARG A 118 -15.04 -3.82 5.64
C ARG A 118 -14.70 -4.84 6.72
N SER A 119 -15.05 -6.10 6.51
CA SER A 119 -14.81 -7.18 7.49
C SER A 119 -15.18 -6.76 8.92
N GLY A 120 -16.32 -6.05 9.08
CA GLY A 120 -16.80 -5.54 10.35
C GLY A 120 -16.15 -4.25 10.85
N ARG A 121 -15.02 -3.80 10.29
CA ARG A 121 -14.35 -2.54 10.69
C ARG A 121 -14.93 -1.35 9.92
N LEU A 122 -15.13 -0.23 10.61
CA LEU A 122 -15.46 1.05 9.99
C LEU A 122 -14.20 1.61 9.27
N VAL A 123 -14.30 1.82 7.96
CA VAL A 123 -13.24 2.40 7.13
C VAL A 123 -13.56 3.82 6.68
N GLY A 124 -14.80 4.26 6.87
CA GLY A 124 -15.23 5.60 6.52
C GLY A 124 -16.73 5.79 6.73
N VAL A 125 -17.19 6.96 6.38
CA VAL A 125 -18.61 7.32 6.41
C VAL A 125 -18.95 8.08 5.13
N TYR A 126 -19.95 7.62 4.41
CA TYR A 126 -20.54 8.36 3.30
C TYR A 126 -21.85 8.99 3.77
N SER A 127 -22.05 10.24 3.44
CA SER A 127 -23.21 10.99 3.91
C SER A 127 -23.80 11.84 2.81
N VAL A 128 -25.12 11.97 2.82
CA VAL A 128 -25.86 12.84 1.91
C VAL A 128 -26.77 13.76 2.71
N ALA A 129 -26.72 15.04 2.46
CA ALA A 129 -27.57 16.04 3.10
C ALA A 129 -28.56 16.66 2.11
N GLY A 130 -29.83 16.69 2.49
CA GLY A 130 -30.89 17.42 1.80
C GLY A 130 -31.12 18.81 2.40
N ARG A 131 -31.32 19.82 1.55
CA ARG A 131 -31.58 21.21 1.98
C ARG A 131 -33.03 21.52 2.30
N GLY A 132 -33.98 20.88 1.64
CA GLY A 132 -35.42 21.11 1.80
C GLY A 132 -36.18 19.94 2.40
N GLY A 133 -35.51 18.87 2.79
CA GLY A 133 -36.11 17.64 3.29
C GLY A 133 -35.10 16.48 3.31
N PRO A 134 -35.55 15.24 3.49
CA PRO A 134 -34.71 14.05 3.41
C PRO A 134 -34.08 13.92 2.00
N PRO A 135 -32.79 13.54 1.92
CA PRO A 135 -32.19 13.24 0.62
C PRO A 135 -32.90 12.06 -0.05
N ARG A 136 -32.90 12.03 -1.38
CA ARG A 136 -33.64 11.02 -2.15
C ARG A 136 -33.28 9.58 -1.77
N LEU A 137 -32.00 9.35 -1.52
CA LEU A 137 -31.51 8.02 -1.07
C LEU A 137 -32.11 7.57 0.26
N ALA A 138 -32.50 8.49 1.14
CA ALA A 138 -33.08 8.16 2.45
C ALA A 138 -34.43 7.44 2.37
N GLY A 139 -35.13 7.51 1.22
CA GLY A 139 -36.37 6.80 0.97
C GLY A 139 -36.21 5.34 0.48
N LEU A 140 -34.97 4.87 0.27
CA LEU A 140 -34.70 3.53 -0.19
C LEU A 140 -34.82 2.49 0.93
N ASP A 141 -35.05 1.23 0.53
CA ASP A 141 -35.06 0.09 1.44
C ASP A 141 -33.75 0.00 2.25
N PRO A 142 -33.80 -0.27 3.56
CA PRO A 142 -32.62 -0.38 4.41
C PRO A 142 -31.58 -1.40 3.92
N GLY A 143 -32.03 -2.54 3.35
CA GLY A 143 -31.14 -3.54 2.76
C GLY A 143 -30.39 -3.00 1.54
N LEU A 144 -31.07 -2.21 0.70
CA LEU A 144 -30.44 -1.55 -0.43
C LEU A 144 -29.45 -0.48 0.03
N LEU A 145 -29.76 0.30 1.07
CA LEU A 145 -28.83 1.28 1.65
C LEU A 145 -27.58 0.60 2.21
N ALA A 146 -27.73 -0.52 2.92
CA ALA A 146 -26.58 -1.31 3.38
C ALA A 146 -25.73 -1.83 2.23
N HIS A 147 -26.38 -2.30 1.14
CA HIS A 147 -25.68 -2.72 -0.08
C HIS A 147 -24.93 -1.57 -0.75
N LEU A 148 -25.53 -0.39 -0.85
CA LEU A 148 -24.85 0.81 -1.38
C LEU A 148 -23.63 1.18 -0.55
N GLY A 149 -23.72 1.16 0.78
CA GLY A 149 -22.58 1.38 1.67
C GLY A 149 -21.45 0.39 1.40
N ALA A 150 -21.78 -0.90 1.21
CA ALA A 150 -20.79 -1.92 0.87
C ALA A 150 -20.15 -1.70 -0.52
N VAL A 151 -20.92 -1.28 -1.53
CA VAL A 151 -20.42 -0.96 -2.87
C VAL A 151 -19.49 0.25 -2.83
N ILE A 152 -19.85 1.32 -2.12
CA ILE A 152 -19.01 2.52 -1.93
C ILE A 152 -17.68 2.13 -1.28
N ALA A 153 -17.74 1.36 -0.19
CA ALA A 153 -16.54 0.90 0.52
C ALA A 153 -15.63 0.06 -0.38
N ALA A 154 -16.18 -0.94 -1.07
CA ALA A 154 -15.43 -1.86 -1.94
C ALA A 154 -14.83 -1.15 -3.15
N SER A 155 -15.57 -0.23 -3.79
CA SER A 155 -15.09 0.50 -4.96
C SER A 155 -13.97 1.49 -4.59
N ALA A 156 -14.10 2.20 -3.47
CA ALA A 156 -13.06 3.09 -2.96
C ALA A 156 -11.77 2.31 -2.65
N GLU A 157 -11.90 1.17 -1.98
CA GLU A 157 -10.75 0.34 -1.62
C GLU A 157 -10.04 -0.25 -2.82
N ARG A 158 -10.79 -0.72 -3.84
CA ARG A 158 -10.20 -1.17 -5.11
C ARG A 158 -9.25 -0.12 -5.69
N LEU A 159 -9.61 1.16 -5.62
CA LEU A 159 -8.76 2.26 -6.11
C LEU A 159 -7.55 2.48 -5.19
N VAL A 160 -7.73 2.40 -3.87
CA VAL A 160 -6.61 2.47 -2.92
C VAL A 160 -5.63 1.32 -3.14
N ASP A 161 -6.11 0.10 -3.34
CA ASP A 161 -5.26 -1.05 -3.62
C ASP A 161 -4.58 -0.95 -4.99
N ARG A 162 -5.28 -0.46 -6.02
CA ARG A 162 -4.66 -0.13 -7.31
C ARG A 162 -3.55 0.90 -7.16
N ALA A 163 -3.78 1.99 -6.42
CA ALA A 163 -2.75 3.01 -6.18
C ALA A 163 -1.56 2.43 -5.38
N ARG A 164 -1.81 1.52 -4.44
CA ARG A 164 -0.74 0.78 -3.75
C ARG A 164 0.08 -0.06 -4.71
N LEU A 165 -0.59 -0.82 -5.60
CA LEU A 165 0.08 -1.65 -6.60
C LEU A 165 0.89 -0.81 -7.59
N LEU A 166 0.34 0.30 -8.08
CA LEU A 166 1.05 1.20 -8.98
C LEU A 166 2.30 1.81 -8.32
N ARG A 167 2.21 2.21 -7.05
CA ARG A 167 3.37 2.71 -6.30
C ARG A 167 4.33 1.61 -5.88
N ALA A 168 3.84 0.41 -5.58
CA ALA A 168 4.67 -0.75 -5.33
C ALA A 168 5.42 -1.21 -6.59
N GLY A 169 4.85 -0.94 -7.76
CA GLY A 169 5.41 -1.29 -9.05
C GLY A 169 6.32 -0.23 -9.68
N GLN A 170 6.48 0.98 -9.10
CA GLN A 170 7.44 1.94 -9.62
C GLN A 170 8.85 1.51 -9.21
N PRO A 171 9.73 1.23 -10.19
CA PRO A 171 11.12 0.90 -9.91
C PRO A 171 11.84 2.04 -9.18
N ASP A 172 12.85 1.69 -8.42
CA ASP A 172 13.78 2.66 -7.84
C ASP A 172 14.42 3.50 -8.95
N THR A 173 14.33 4.81 -8.84
CA THR A 173 14.73 5.73 -9.91
C THR A 173 16.25 5.73 -10.20
N LEU A 174 17.05 5.26 -9.25
CA LEU A 174 18.50 5.18 -9.41
C LEU A 174 18.92 3.84 -10.05
N THR A 175 18.47 2.72 -9.49
CA THR A 175 18.94 1.38 -9.87
C THR A 175 18.01 0.65 -10.83
N GLY A 176 16.75 1.12 -11.00
CA GLY A 176 15.73 0.42 -11.76
C GLY A 176 15.12 -0.80 -11.06
N TRP A 177 15.56 -1.12 -9.85
CA TRP A 177 15.09 -2.27 -9.09
C TRP A 177 13.71 -2.03 -8.48
N ASN A 178 13.01 -3.11 -8.16
CA ASN A 178 11.72 -3.00 -7.47
C ASN A 178 11.89 -2.39 -6.08
N PRO A 179 10.88 -1.68 -5.56
CA PRO A 179 10.90 -1.14 -4.20
C PRO A 179 10.67 -2.22 -3.14
N ALA A 180 11.00 -1.92 -1.88
CA ALA A 180 10.82 -2.83 -0.73
C ALA A 180 9.41 -3.44 -0.63
N ARG A 181 8.36 -2.68 -0.98
CA ARG A 181 6.97 -3.16 -0.95
C ARG A 181 6.70 -4.29 -1.95
N TYR A 182 7.34 -4.24 -3.11
CA TYR A 182 7.28 -5.34 -4.07
C TYR A 182 7.86 -6.62 -3.47
N LEU A 183 9.00 -6.52 -2.77
CA LEU A 183 9.63 -7.67 -2.13
C LEU A 183 8.71 -8.31 -1.09
N GLN A 184 8.07 -7.51 -0.24
CA GLN A 184 7.13 -8.02 0.78
C GLN A 184 5.94 -8.75 0.15
N ALA A 185 5.34 -8.19 -0.90
CA ALA A 185 4.27 -8.84 -1.63
C ALA A 185 4.74 -10.15 -2.28
N ARG A 186 5.91 -10.13 -2.90
CA ARG A 186 6.50 -11.31 -3.55
C ARG A 186 6.86 -12.41 -2.55
N LEU A 187 7.41 -12.07 -1.39
CA LEU A 187 7.64 -13.02 -0.29
C LEU A 187 6.31 -13.68 0.15
N ALA A 188 5.27 -12.89 0.39
CA ALA A 188 3.97 -13.44 0.80
C ALA A 188 3.35 -14.37 -0.26
N GLU A 189 3.52 -14.07 -1.56
CA GLU A 189 3.10 -14.94 -2.67
C GLU A 189 3.87 -16.26 -2.69
N GLU A 190 5.20 -16.21 -2.58
CA GLU A 190 6.03 -17.43 -2.58
C GLU A 190 5.79 -18.27 -1.33
N ILE A 191 5.63 -17.66 -0.15
CA ILE A 191 5.24 -18.36 1.07
C ILE A 191 3.91 -19.09 0.89
N ALA A 192 2.89 -18.43 0.30
CA ALA A 192 1.62 -19.08 0.02
C ALA A 192 1.74 -20.24 -0.98
N ARG A 193 2.68 -20.17 -1.92
CA ARG A 193 3.02 -21.24 -2.85
C ARG A 193 3.71 -22.40 -2.12
N CYS A 194 4.72 -22.10 -1.31
CA CYS A 194 5.44 -23.08 -0.52
C CYS A 194 4.53 -23.82 0.46
N GLN A 195 3.59 -23.13 1.11
CA GLN A 195 2.57 -23.75 1.98
C GLN A 195 1.70 -24.79 1.26
N ARG A 196 1.45 -24.62 -0.04
CA ARG A 196 0.67 -25.59 -0.84
C ARG A 196 1.49 -26.79 -1.29
N HIS A 197 2.77 -26.57 -1.61
CA HIS A 197 3.61 -27.57 -2.28
C HIS A 197 4.63 -28.24 -1.36
N GLY A 198 4.90 -27.69 -0.18
CA GLY A 198 5.91 -28.20 0.76
C GLY A 198 7.34 -27.82 0.36
N ASP A 199 7.49 -26.71 -0.37
CA ASP A 199 8.79 -26.17 -0.80
C ASP A 199 9.33 -25.18 0.25
N SER A 200 10.62 -24.84 0.14
CA SER A 200 11.28 -23.79 0.91
C SER A 200 11.31 -22.46 0.13
N VAL A 201 11.44 -21.36 0.84
CA VAL A 201 11.74 -20.04 0.26
C VAL A 201 12.84 -19.36 1.05
N ALA A 202 13.81 -18.74 0.36
CA ALA A 202 14.87 -17.97 1.00
C ALA A 202 14.77 -16.49 0.65
N CYS A 203 15.24 -15.65 1.59
CA CYS A 203 15.47 -14.23 1.43
C CYS A 203 16.95 -13.95 1.66
N VAL A 204 17.57 -13.24 0.72
CA VAL A 204 18.97 -12.79 0.79
C VAL A 204 18.96 -11.27 0.85
N VAL A 205 19.57 -10.68 1.87
CA VAL A 205 19.75 -9.23 2.01
C VAL A 205 21.22 -8.90 1.84
N VAL A 206 21.51 -7.88 1.02
CA VAL A 206 22.85 -7.45 0.65
C VAL A 206 23.00 -5.97 0.97
N ASP A 207 24.09 -5.58 1.59
CA ASP A 207 24.42 -4.20 1.91
C ASP A 207 25.83 -3.85 1.39
N VAL A 208 25.96 -2.63 0.87
CA VAL A 208 27.23 -2.14 0.31
C VAL A 208 28.10 -1.56 1.41
N ASP A 209 29.19 -2.23 1.71
CA ASP A 209 30.11 -1.82 2.78
C ASP A 209 30.79 -0.47 2.45
N GLY A 210 30.76 0.45 3.41
CA GLY A 210 31.52 1.69 3.35
C GLY A 210 31.02 2.74 2.35
N LEU A 211 29.82 2.60 1.77
CA LEU A 211 29.27 3.56 0.81
C LEU A 211 29.21 4.99 1.39
N HIS A 212 28.90 5.14 2.68
CA HIS A 212 28.84 6.44 3.35
C HIS A 212 30.19 7.17 3.28
N ALA A 213 31.29 6.49 3.57
CA ALA A 213 32.64 7.07 3.50
C ALA A 213 33.03 7.46 2.07
N VAL A 214 32.57 6.69 1.05
CA VAL A 214 32.74 7.04 -0.34
C VAL A 214 31.97 8.31 -0.68
N ASN A 215 30.73 8.43 -0.24
CA ASN A 215 29.90 9.63 -0.44
C ASN A 215 30.51 10.89 0.21
N GLU A 216 31.04 10.76 1.44
CA GLU A 216 31.70 11.87 2.11
C GLU A 216 32.97 12.32 1.38
N ARG A 217 33.75 11.38 0.83
CA ARG A 217 35.03 11.68 0.20
C ARG A 217 34.91 12.12 -1.25
N HIS A 218 33.97 11.54 -2.01
CA HIS A 218 33.89 11.71 -3.46
C HIS A 218 32.56 12.35 -3.93
N GLY A 219 31.63 12.59 -3.00
CA GLY A 219 30.31 13.15 -3.28
C GLY A 219 29.26 12.08 -3.63
N GLN A 220 28.00 12.41 -3.41
CA GLN A 220 26.86 11.49 -3.57
C GLN A 220 26.74 10.94 -4.99
N SER A 221 27.05 11.72 -6.03
CA SER A 221 26.99 11.27 -7.42
C SER A 221 27.94 10.10 -7.74
N VAL A 222 29.05 9.97 -6.99
CA VAL A 222 29.98 8.84 -7.09
C VAL A 222 29.38 7.60 -6.46
N GLY A 223 28.78 7.71 -5.26
CA GLY A 223 28.07 6.60 -4.62
C GLY A 223 26.85 6.15 -5.40
N ASP A 224 26.12 7.06 -6.03
CA ASP A 224 24.97 6.73 -6.89
C ASP A 224 25.43 5.87 -8.09
N ARG A 225 26.53 6.24 -8.76
CA ARG A 225 27.12 5.41 -9.83
C ARG A 225 27.57 4.05 -9.34
N ALA A 226 28.19 4.00 -8.15
CA ALA A 226 28.57 2.73 -7.54
C ALA A 226 27.37 1.83 -7.28
N LEU A 227 26.27 2.37 -6.75
CA LEU A 227 25.06 1.61 -6.50
C LEU A 227 24.44 1.05 -7.79
N VAL A 228 24.42 1.81 -8.87
CA VAL A 228 23.92 1.33 -10.19
C VAL A 228 24.74 0.15 -10.68
N GLU A 229 26.06 0.26 -10.65
CA GLU A 229 26.96 -0.79 -11.11
C GLU A 229 26.89 -2.03 -10.21
N ILE A 230 26.85 -1.85 -8.89
CA ILE A 230 26.71 -2.97 -7.93
C ILE A 230 25.37 -3.67 -8.13
N ALA A 231 24.27 -2.93 -8.29
CA ALA A 231 22.95 -3.51 -8.59
C ALA A 231 23.00 -4.37 -9.86
N ALA A 232 23.61 -3.89 -10.94
CA ALA A 232 23.77 -4.64 -12.18
C ALA A 232 24.60 -5.93 -11.98
N ARG A 233 25.68 -5.87 -11.18
CA ARG A 233 26.49 -7.06 -10.85
C ARG A 233 25.72 -8.10 -10.05
N ILE A 234 24.87 -7.66 -9.09
CA ILE A 234 24.00 -8.56 -8.35
C ILE A 234 22.96 -9.18 -9.28
N GLU A 235 22.30 -8.37 -10.11
CA GLU A 235 21.26 -8.81 -11.04
C GLU A 235 21.78 -9.88 -12.02
N ALA A 236 23.01 -9.74 -12.48
CA ALA A 236 23.66 -10.72 -13.35
C ALA A 236 23.85 -12.11 -12.70
N GLN A 237 23.73 -12.22 -11.37
CA GLN A 237 23.81 -13.50 -10.64
C GLN A 237 22.44 -14.17 -10.45
N LEU A 238 21.34 -13.46 -10.73
CA LEU A 238 19.98 -13.92 -10.44
C LEU A 238 19.42 -14.81 -11.56
N ARG A 239 18.50 -15.68 -11.17
CA ARG A 239 17.68 -16.46 -12.11
C ARG A 239 16.44 -15.67 -12.48
N THR A 240 15.79 -16.04 -13.59
CA THR A 240 14.51 -15.44 -14.00
C THR A 240 13.38 -15.62 -12.96
N SER A 241 13.48 -16.68 -12.13
CA SER A 241 12.52 -16.95 -11.03
C SER A 241 12.73 -16.05 -9.82
N ASP A 242 13.94 -15.52 -9.65
CA ASP A 242 14.31 -14.74 -8.48
C ASP A 242 13.73 -13.33 -8.59
N ALA A 243 13.40 -12.74 -7.45
CA ALA A 243 12.82 -11.39 -7.43
C ALA A 243 13.69 -10.47 -6.57
N ALA A 244 14.15 -9.36 -7.16
CA ALA A 244 15.04 -8.42 -6.53
C ALA A 244 14.35 -7.10 -6.23
N ALA A 245 14.75 -6.46 -5.11
CA ALA A 245 14.28 -5.14 -4.70
C ALA A 245 15.36 -4.36 -3.95
N ARG A 246 15.30 -3.04 -4.02
CA ARG A 246 16.09 -2.14 -3.18
C ARG A 246 15.29 -1.79 -1.93
N LEU A 247 15.85 -2.09 -0.75
CA LEU A 247 15.17 -1.88 0.53
C LEU A 247 15.39 -0.48 1.09
N ALA A 248 16.63 0.00 0.98
CA ALA A 248 17.08 1.29 1.49
C ALA A 248 18.16 1.89 0.57
N SER A 249 18.87 2.91 1.04
CA SER A 249 19.90 3.63 0.28
C SER A 249 20.99 2.72 -0.30
N ASP A 250 21.45 1.76 0.50
CA ASP A 250 22.57 0.85 0.24
C ASP A 250 22.22 -0.63 0.41
N GLU A 251 20.95 -0.92 0.72
CA GLU A 251 20.46 -2.27 0.97
C GLU A 251 19.61 -2.81 -0.19
N PHE A 252 19.96 -4.02 -0.63
CA PHE A 252 19.26 -4.79 -1.65
C PHE A 252 18.74 -6.09 -1.07
N ALA A 253 17.66 -6.63 -1.62
CA ALA A 253 17.18 -7.94 -1.23
C ALA A 253 16.70 -8.76 -2.41
N VAL A 254 16.82 -10.08 -2.28
CA VAL A 254 16.42 -11.06 -3.30
C VAL A 254 15.59 -12.16 -2.66
N VAL A 255 14.45 -12.47 -3.26
CA VAL A 255 13.61 -13.62 -2.93
C VAL A 255 14.00 -14.78 -3.85
N LEU A 256 14.30 -15.93 -3.27
CA LEU A 256 14.67 -17.16 -3.95
C LEU A 256 13.56 -18.21 -3.79
N PRO A 257 12.70 -18.42 -4.78
CA PRO A 257 11.70 -19.47 -4.77
C PRO A 257 12.35 -20.87 -4.70
N GLN A 258 11.67 -21.80 -4.02
CA GLN A 258 12.09 -23.22 -3.96
C GLN A 258 13.56 -23.39 -3.53
N THR A 259 13.99 -22.60 -2.54
CA THR A 259 15.39 -22.55 -2.11
C THR A 259 15.46 -22.53 -0.60
N ASP A 260 16.24 -23.42 -0.03
CA ASP A 260 16.60 -23.44 1.39
C ASP A 260 17.89 -22.61 1.66
N SER A 261 18.34 -22.55 2.91
CA SER A 261 19.54 -21.80 3.28
C SER A 261 20.80 -22.33 2.59
N ALA A 262 20.91 -23.65 2.41
CA ALA A 262 22.07 -24.26 1.73
C ALA A 262 22.09 -23.93 0.23
N GLY A 263 20.92 -23.89 -0.40
CA GLY A 263 20.74 -23.51 -1.80
C GLY A 263 20.96 -22.01 -2.05
N ALA A 264 20.70 -21.13 -1.06
CA ALA A 264 20.91 -19.70 -1.15
C ALA A 264 22.40 -19.31 -1.03
N LEU A 265 23.20 -20.06 -0.28
CA LEU A 265 24.60 -19.76 -0.01
C LEU A 265 25.48 -19.63 -1.29
N PRO A 266 25.35 -20.47 -2.33
CA PRO A 266 26.08 -20.29 -3.59
C PRO A 266 25.80 -18.98 -4.28
N LEU A 267 24.54 -18.48 -4.27
CA LEU A 267 24.21 -17.16 -4.80
C LEU A 267 24.90 -16.06 -4.01
N ALA A 268 24.80 -16.08 -2.69
CA ALA A 268 25.43 -15.07 -1.83
C ALA A 268 26.94 -14.97 -2.07
N ARG A 269 27.63 -16.13 -2.22
CA ARG A 269 29.06 -16.16 -2.56
C ARG A 269 29.35 -15.58 -3.93
N ARG A 270 28.54 -15.89 -4.97
CA ARG A 270 28.72 -15.30 -6.30
C ARG A 270 28.51 -13.79 -6.28
N VAL A 271 27.52 -13.29 -5.52
CA VAL A 271 27.27 -11.85 -5.35
C VAL A 271 28.50 -11.19 -4.71
N LEU A 272 28.99 -11.73 -3.61
CA LEU A 272 30.17 -11.22 -2.91
C LEU A 272 31.40 -11.19 -3.84
N ASP A 273 31.66 -12.27 -4.55
CA ASP A 273 32.73 -12.37 -5.54
C ASP A 273 32.56 -11.37 -6.69
N ALA A 274 31.37 -11.22 -7.24
CA ALA A 274 31.09 -10.33 -8.37
C ALA A 274 31.32 -8.85 -8.02
N VAL A 275 31.07 -8.46 -6.77
CA VAL A 275 31.31 -7.08 -6.31
C VAL A 275 32.79 -6.87 -5.95
N SER A 276 33.41 -7.82 -5.21
CA SER A 276 34.74 -7.61 -4.64
C SER A 276 35.92 -7.83 -5.62
N ARG A 277 35.75 -8.70 -6.65
CA ARG A 277 36.86 -9.05 -7.54
C ARG A 277 37.30 -7.93 -8.47
N THR A 278 36.38 -7.06 -8.87
CA THR A 278 36.67 -6.02 -9.85
C THR A 278 36.27 -4.67 -9.29
N PRO A 279 37.17 -3.68 -9.23
CA PRO A 279 36.81 -2.33 -8.83
C PRO A 279 35.64 -1.80 -9.66
N VAL A 280 34.81 -0.96 -9.05
CA VAL A 280 33.69 -0.31 -9.73
C VAL A 280 34.20 0.90 -10.48
N ASP A 281 33.92 1.00 -11.77
CA ASP A 281 34.23 2.17 -12.58
C ASP A 281 33.19 3.28 -12.26
N ILE A 282 33.70 4.37 -11.71
CA ILE A 282 32.91 5.52 -11.31
C ILE A 282 32.87 6.61 -12.39
N GLY A 283 33.58 6.40 -13.50
CA GLY A 283 33.79 7.39 -14.56
C GLY A 283 35.08 8.22 -14.35
N ASP A 284 35.46 8.97 -15.37
CA ASP A 284 36.67 9.81 -15.39
C ASP A 284 37.97 9.04 -15.05
N GLY A 285 37.98 7.73 -15.28
CA GLY A 285 39.10 6.85 -14.97
C GLY A 285 39.25 6.49 -13.49
N LEU A 286 38.29 6.88 -12.64
CA LEU A 286 38.29 6.55 -11.21
C LEU A 286 37.67 5.16 -11.00
N GLN A 287 38.44 4.25 -10.44
CA GLN A 287 38.00 2.92 -10.05
C GLN A 287 38.11 2.75 -8.53
N LEU A 288 37.01 2.36 -7.89
CA LEU A 288 36.95 2.17 -6.44
C LEU A 288 36.63 0.71 -6.09
N PRO A 289 37.37 0.10 -5.13
CA PRO A 289 37.02 -1.20 -4.61
C PRO A 289 35.80 -1.12 -3.70
N PHE A 290 34.88 -2.07 -3.84
CA PHE A 290 33.73 -2.24 -2.93
C PHE A 290 33.66 -3.69 -2.43
N THR A 291 33.13 -3.85 -1.26
CA THR A 291 32.66 -5.14 -0.72
C THR A 291 31.20 -5.06 -0.35
N VAL A 292 30.58 -6.20 -0.16
CA VAL A 292 29.20 -6.30 0.34
C VAL A 292 29.14 -7.29 1.49
N SER A 293 28.28 -7.01 2.44
CA SER A 293 27.90 -7.94 3.48
C SER A 293 26.55 -8.57 3.12
N VAL A 294 26.36 -9.87 3.41
CA VAL A 294 25.19 -10.62 2.97
C VAL A 294 24.58 -11.40 4.14
N GLY A 295 23.28 -11.23 4.33
CA GLY A 295 22.47 -12.00 5.27
C GLY A 295 21.50 -12.93 4.53
N ILE A 296 21.37 -14.16 4.99
CA ILE A 296 20.49 -15.19 4.42
C ILE A 296 19.54 -15.68 5.51
N ALA A 297 18.26 -15.77 5.17
CA ALA A 297 17.28 -16.54 5.93
C ALA A 297 16.45 -17.40 4.98
N ALA A 298 15.99 -18.55 5.45
CA ALA A 298 15.10 -19.41 4.69
C ALA A 298 14.10 -20.10 5.63
N LEU A 299 12.93 -20.40 5.10
CA LEU A 299 11.92 -21.14 5.86
C LEU A 299 11.18 -22.15 5.00
N GLU A 300 10.71 -23.23 5.64
CA GLU A 300 9.69 -24.15 5.14
C GLU A 300 8.37 -23.78 5.82
N PRO A 301 7.48 -23.03 5.15
CA PRO A 301 6.34 -22.44 5.82
C PRO A 301 5.27 -23.50 6.14
N ALA A 302 4.93 -23.64 7.41
CA ALA A 302 3.84 -24.49 7.87
C ALA A 302 2.48 -23.98 7.35
N ARG A 303 1.55 -24.90 7.09
CA ARG A 303 0.19 -24.56 6.68
C ARG A 303 -0.56 -23.89 7.83
N GLY A 304 -1.44 -22.95 7.49
CA GLY A 304 -2.34 -22.30 8.45
C GLY A 304 -1.76 -21.08 9.19
N ILE A 305 -0.50 -20.73 8.96
CA ILE A 305 0.10 -19.50 9.49
C ILE A 305 -0.08 -18.36 8.47
N ASP A 306 -0.33 -17.15 8.96
CA ASP A 306 -0.49 -15.99 8.10
C ASP A 306 0.78 -15.72 7.28
N ARG A 307 0.61 -15.66 5.96
CA ARG A 307 1.72 -15.49 4.99
C ARG A 307 2.41 -14.14 5.11
N THR A 308 1.68 -13.09 5.52
CA THR A 308 2.24 -11.75 5.69
C THR A 308 3.15 -11.71 6.91
N GLN A 309 2.71 -12.31 8.01
CA GLN A 309 3.52 -12.45 9.21
C GLN A 309 4.80 -13.26 8.95
N LEU A 310 4.70 -14.37 8.21
CA LEU A 310 5.87 -15.18 7.83
C LEU A 310 6.81 -14.41 6.90
N ALA A 311 6.30 -13.57 5.99
CA ALA A 311 7.12 -12.74 5.11
C ALA A 311 7.90 -11.68 5.89
N GLU A 312 7.25 -11.02 6.85
CA GLU A 312 7.90 -10.05 7.74
C GLU A 312 8.97 -10.73 8.62
N GLN A 313 8.66 -11.90 9.17
CA GLN A 313 9.61 -12.66 9.96
C GLN A 313 10.84 -13.09 9.13
N LEU A 314 10.65 -13.66 7.95
CA LEU A 314 11.74 -14.11 7.08
C LEU A 314 12.66 -12.94 6.68
N LEU A 315 12.09 -11.79 6.35
CA LEU A 315 12.87 -10.59 6.04
C LEU A 315 13.65 -10.10 7.27
N ALA A 316 13.02 -10.07 8.43
CA ALA A 316 13.66 -9.65 9.68
C ALA A 316 14.83 -10.58 10.07
N GLU A 317 14.69 -11.90 9.88
CA GLU A 317 15.76 -12.87 10.11
C GLU A 317 16.94 -12.68 9.15
N ALA A 318 16.68 -12.41 7.86
CA ALA A 318 17.72 -12.09 6.89
C ALA A 318 18.48 -10.80 7.23
N VAL A 319 17.76 -9.75 7.67
CA VAL A 319 18.36 -8.48 8.15
C VAL A 319 19.19 -8.72 9.42
N ALA A 320 18.73 -9.54 10.35
CA ALA A 320 19.50 -9.88 11.54
C ALA A 320 20.79 -10.68 11.18
N ALA A 321 20.74 -11.55 10.19
CA ALA A 321 21.92 -12.23 9.66
C ALA A 321 22.89 -11.25 8.99
N LEU A 322 22.38 -10.30 8.20
CA LEU A 322 23.18 -9.22 7.60
C LEU A 322 23.91 -8.38 8.67
N ALA A 323 23.24 -8.03 9.77
CA ALA A 323 23.86 -7.28 10.86
C ALA A 323 25.06 -8.03 11.47
N ARG A 324 25.03 -9.36 11.53
CA ARG A 324 26.17 -10.18 11.95
C ARG A 324 27.30 -10.21 10.90
N ALA A 325 26.92 -10.27 9.61
CA ALA A 325 27.89 -10.20 8.52
C ALA A 325 28.66 -8.89 8.50
N LYS A 326 27.98 -7.76 8.72
CA LYS A 326 28.61 -6.40 8.80
C LYS A 326 29.70 -6.29 9.87
N GLN A 327 29.58 -7.01 11.00
CA GLN A 327 30.61 -7.00 12.04
C GLN A 327 31.95 -7.56 11.56
N ARG A 328 31.96 -8.39 10.52
CA ARG A 328 33.15 -8.99 9.93
C ARG A 328 33.59 -8.30 8.63
N GLY A 329 32.71 -7.57 7.99
CA GLY A 329 32.89 -6.94 6.68
C GLY A 329 33.12 -7.94 5.55
N GLY A 330 32.52 -7.72 4.38
CA GLY A 330 32.72 -8.56 3.20
C GLY A 330 32.39 -10.03 3.42
N SER A 331 31.36 -10.37 4.18
CA SER A 331 31.05 -11.74 4.62
C SER A 331 29.61 -12.14 4.37
N VAL A 332 29.34 -13.45 4.49
CA VAL A 332 28.00 -14.05 4.39
C VAL A 332 27.64 -14.70 5.72
N GLU A 333 26.46 -14.41 6.25
CA GLU A 333 25.92 -15.04 7.44
C GLU A 333 24.51 -15.61 7.15
N ILE A 334 24.18 -16.73 7.81
CA ILE A 334 22.88 -17.39 7.70
C ILE A 334 22.15 -17.23 9.03
N SER A 335 20.83 -17.00 9.00
CA SER A 335 20.00 -17.08 10.20
C SER A 335 20.03 -18.50 10.73
N GLY A 336 20.32 -18.65 12.02
CA GLY A 336 20.38 -19.96 12.70
C GLY A 336 19.01 -20.50 13.02
#